data_ea4245191375a6bc0f3d267e34b1f2cd
#
_entry.id   ea4245191375a6bc0f3d267e34b1f2cd
#
_cell.length_a   1.000
_cell.length_b   1.000
_cell.length_c   1.000
_cell.angle_alpha   90.00
_cell.angle_beta   90.00
_cell.angle_gamma   90.00
#
_symmetry.space_group_name_H-M   'P 1'
#
loop_
_entity.id
_entity.type
_entity.pdbx_description
1 polymer ?
#
loop_
_entity_poly.entity_id
_entity_poly.type
_entity_poly.pdbx_seq_one_letter_code
_entity_poly.pdbx_strand_id
1 'polypeptide(L)'
;ELKLMMDPEMDFRFPLWVDPTLTADADADVILDGQSAGDGFGFSVASAGDFNGDGKDDVIVGAYLDDQPCGINCGNVFIFFGSINGTKRADADADVILRGQQNNDYFGSSIASAGDFNGDGKDDVIVGAYGDDNNGSVSGSAFIFFGGITGTKNADTDADVILNGQSTGDRFGSSVASAGDFNGDGKDDVIVGAPDDDNNSANGSGSAFIFFGGITGTKNADAGADVILNGQSGGDQFGRDVASAGDFNGDGKNDVIIGARNDDNNALNTSGSAFIFFGGITGTKRADADADVILNGQSNADDFGGSVSSAGDFNGDGKDDVIVGARGDDNNSESGSGSVFIFFGGITGTKRADADADVILNGQSAGDVFGDAISGAG
;
A
#
# COMPACT_ATOMS: atom_id res chain seq x y z
N GLU A 1 22.39 -5.66 3.07
CA GLU A 1 21.81 -4.66 3.99
C GLU A 1 21.76 -3.33 3.27
N LEU A 2 20.56 -2.84 3.02
CA LEU A 2 20.30 -1.54 2.40
C LEU A 2 20.21 -0.50 3.51
N LYS A 3 20.96 0.57 3.42
CA LYS A 3 20.93 1.64 4.41
C LYS A 3 20.53 2.96 3.78
N LEU A 4 19.52 3.59 4.34
CA LEU A 4 19.08 4.95 4.00
C LEU A 4 19.95 5.95 4.78
N MET A 5 20.69 6.82 4.09
CA MET A 5 21.32 7.99 4.72
C MET A 5 20.44 9.21 4.42
N MET A 6 19.98 9.87 5.46
CA MET A 6 19.22 11.12 5.33
C MET A 6 20.11 12.30 5.73
N ASP A 7 20.18 13.30 4.87
CA ASP A 7 20.78 14.61 5.18
C ASP A 7 19.69 15.50 5.78
N PRO A 8 19.85 16.02 6.99
CA PRO A 8 18.81 16.81 7.67
C PRO A 8 18.53 18.18 7.01
N GLU A 9 19.25 18.54 5.95
CA GLU A 9 19.02 19.78 5.18
C GLU A 9 18.53 19.54 3.74
N MET A 10 18.30 18.29 3.32
CA MET A 10 17.77 17.96 2.00
C MET A 10 16.27 17.74 2.02
N ASP A 11 15.57 18.52 1.22
CA ASP A 11 14.31 18.19 0.57
C ASP A 11 14.47 16.79 -0.07
N PHE A 12 13.58 15.85 0.23
CA PHE A 12 13.66 14.44 -0.17
C PHE A 12 13.67 14.25 -1.69
N ARG A 13 14.79 14.55 -2.34
CA ARG A 13 15.02 14.26 -3.76
C ARG A 13 16.22 13.34 -3.90
N PHE A 14 15.93 12.08 -4.24
CA PHE A 14 16.94 11.04 -4.44
C PHE A 14 17.97 11.36 -5.52
N PRO A 15 19.24 10.88 -5.40
CA PRO A 15 19.53 9.45 -5.50
C PRO A 15 20.04 8.82 -4.19
N LEU A 16 19.51 7.63 -3.87
CA LEU A 16 19.97 6.79 -2.79
C LEU A 16 21.44 6.34 -3.05
N TRP A 17 22.37 6.80 -2.22
CA TRP A 17 23.73 6.25 -2.21
C TRP A 17 23.79 5.16 -1.14
N VAL A 18 24.08 3.92 -1.55
CA VAL A 18 24.35 2.81 -0.63
C VAL A 18 25.84 2.71 -0.42
N ASP A 19 26.35 3.07 0.74
CA ASP A 19 27.73 2.83 1.13
C ASP A 19 27.84 1.40 1.70
N PRO A 20 28.54 0.48 1.02
CA PRO A 20 28.63 -0.89 1.47
C PRO A 20 29.47 -1.06 2.75
N THR A 21 30.09 0.01 3.25
CA THR A 21 30.87 0.00 4.49
C THR A 21 30.04 0.38 5.71
N LEU A 22 28.82 0.90 5.52
CA LEU A 22 27.94 1.30 6.61
C LEU A 22 27.34 0.06 7.31
N THR A 23 27.20 0.16 8.63
CA THR A 23 26.48 -0.84 9.45
C THR A 23 25.23 -0.19 10.04
N ALA A 24 24.07 -0.85 9.95
CA ALA A 24 22.79 -0.24 10.34
C ALA A 24 22.84 0.38 11.75
N ASP A 25 23.28 -0.37 12.76
CA ASP A 25 23.28 0.10 14.15
C ASP A 25 24.33 1.18 14.46
N ALA A 26 25.41 1.25 13.70
CA ALA A 26 26.53 2.16 14.00
C ALA A 26 26.44 3.51 13.27
N ASP A 27 25.76 3.52 12.12
CA ASP A 27 25.85 4.63 11.19
C ASP A 27 24.50 5.24 10.81
N ALA A 28 23.35 4.67 11.28
CA ALA A 28 22.04 5.27 11.06
C ALA A 28 21.86 6.53 11.90
N ASP A 29 21.35 7.60 11.30
CA ASP A 29 21.02 8.85 12.01
C ASP A 29 19.84 8.64 12.96
N VAL A 30 18.89 7.78 12.56
CA VAL A 30 17.73 7.39 13.35
C VAL A 30 17.59 5.87 13.37
N ILE A 31 17.40 5.32 14.56
CA ILE A 31 17.04 3.91 14.78
C ILE A 31 15.72 3.89 15.52
N LEU A 32 14.73 3.21 14.96
CA LEU A 32 13.44 2.97 15.60
C LEU A 32 13.41 1.52 16.10
N ASP A 33 13.37 1.34 17.42
CA ASP A 33 13.37 0.03 18.08
C ASP A 33 11.98 -0.37 18.52
N GLY A 34 11.56 -1.59 18.17
CA GLY A 34 10.41 -2.24 18.77
C GLY A 34 10.65 -2.56 20.26
N GLN A 35 9.60 -2.83 20.99
CA GLN A 35 9.67 -3.02 22.44
C GLN A 35 9.79 -4.48 22.87
N SER A 36 9.16 -5.39 22.16
CA SER A 36 9.16 -6.80 22.50
C SER A 36 9.54 -7.67 21.30
N ALA A 37 10.18 -8.80 21.59
CA ALA A 37 10.51 -9.78 20.55
C ALA A 37 9.22 -10.46 20.07
N GLY A 38 9.01 -10.44 18.76
CA GLY A 38 7.85 -11.10 18.16
C GLY A 38 6.72 -10.17 17.75
N ASP A 39 6.70 -8.90 18.19
CA ASP A 39 5.64 -7.94 17.88
C ASP A 39 5.58 -7.54 16.39
N GLY A 40 6.63 -7.85 15.62
CA GLY A 40 6.66 -7.51 14.20
C GLY A 40 6.81 -6.01 13.92
N PHE A 41 7.43 -5.24 14.84
CA PHE A 41 7.71 -3.83 14.62
C PHE A 41 8.57 -3.62 13.37
N GLY A 42 8.16 -2.71 12.50
CA GLY A 42 8.81 -2.48 11.21
C GLY A 42 8.37 -3.44 10.09
N PHE A 43 7.35 -4.25 10.31
CA PHE A 43 6.76 -5.07 9.25
C PHE A 43 6.17 -4.22 8.13
N SER A 44 5.48 -3.14 8.48
CA SER A 44 5.01 -2.10 7.59
C SER A 44 5.60 -0.76 8.02
N VAL A 45 6.08 0.03 7.06
CA VAL A 45 6.62 1.38 7.27
C VAL A 45 6.20 2.28 6.11
N ALA A 46 5.87 3.53 6.42
CA ALA A 46 5.51 4.53 5.42
C ALA A 46 5.83 5.95 5.88
N SER A 47 5.80 6.92 4.97
CA SER A 47 5.63 8.32 5.35
C SER A 47 4.21 8.51 5.89
N ALA A 48 4.07 9.30 6.93
CA ALA A 48 2.78 9.78 7.42
C ALA A 48 2.43 11.17 6.83
N GLY A 49 3.30 11.71 5.96
CA GLY A 49 3.24 13.11 5.52
C GLY A 49 3.45 14.07 6.69
N ASP A 50 3.03 15.30 6.56
CA ASP A 50 3.05 16.31 7.64
C ASP A 50 1.84 16.13 8.57
N PHE A 51 1.80 14.96 9.26
CA PHE A 51 0.68 14.56 10.11
C PHE A 51 0.42 15.54 11.27
N ASN A 52 1.48 16.13 11.81
CA ASN A 52 1.34 17.07 12.92
C ASN A 52 1.14 18.53 12.46
N GLY A 53 1.39 18.89 11.20
CA GLY A 53 1.25 20.23 10.62
C GLY A 53 2.42 21.17 10.95
N ASP A 54 3.64 20.62 11.16
CA ASP A 54 4.82 21.44 11.47
C ASP A 54 5.70 21.76 10.24
N GLY A 55 5.30 21.28 9.06
CA GLY A 55 5.97 21.50 7.79
C GLY A 55 7.06 20.47 7.50
N LYS A 56 7.07 19.32 8.19
CA LYS A 56 8.01 18.22 7.98
C LYS A 56 7.27 16.90 7.96
N ASP A 57 7.72 16.01 7.10
CA ASP A 57 7.15 14.69 7.02
C ASP A 57 7.43 13.86 8.28
N ASP A 58 6.45 13.09 8.68
CA ASP A 58 6.45 12.20 9.82
C ASP A 58 6.58 10.72 9.34
N VAL A 59 6.93 9.82 10.25
CA VAL A 59 7.10 8.40 9.96
C VAL A 59 6.09 7.57 10.71
N ILE A 60 5.42 6.65 10.02
CA ILE A 60 4.49 5.68 10.60
C ILE A 60 5.07 4.27 10.50
N VAL A 61 4.97 3.48 11.58
CA VAL A 61 5.53 2.12 11.70
C VAL A 61 4.51 1.19 12.32
N GLY A 62 4.26 0.06 11.68
CA GLY A 62 3.36 -0.98 12.17
C GLY A 62 4.09 -2.09 12.94
N ALA A 63 3.40 -2.60 13.96
CA ALA A 63 3.76 -3.77 14.76
C ALA A 63 2.54 -4.69 14.89
N TYR A 64 2.20 -5.36 13.79
CA TYR A 64 0.92 -6.06 13.60
C TYR A 64 0.71 -7.29 14.51
N LEU A 65 1.77 -7.79 15.14
CA LEU A 65 1.73 -8.91 16.10
C LEU A 65 1.83 -8.43 17.56
N ASP A 66 1.79 -7.12 17.82
CA ASP A 66 1.86 -6.60 19.18
C ASP A 66 0.65 -7.08 20.00
N ASP A 67 0.92 -7.64 21.18
CA ASP A 67 -0.08 -8.24 22.08
C ASP A 67 -0.63 -7.23 23.09
N GLN A 68 -0.11 -6.01 23.16
CA GLN A 68 -0.47 -5.03 24.19
C GLN A 68 -1.43 -3.95 23.67
N PRO A 69 -2.46 -3.57 24.45
CA PRO A 69 -2.92 -4.14 25.73
C PRO A 69 -4.05 -5.16 25.57
N CYS A 70 -4.44 -5.52 24.36
CA CYS A 70 -5.72 -6.16 24.06
C CYS A 70 -5.68 -7.70 24.03
N GLY A 71 -4.51 -8.32 23.88
CA GLY A 71 -4.36 -9.77 23.82
C GLY A 71 -3.44 -10.22 22.66
N ILE A 72 -3.75 -11.31 21.98
CA ILE A 72 -2.86 -11.94 20.99
C ILE A 72 -3.00 -11.25 19.63
N ASN A 73 -1.88 -10.74 19.04
CA ASN A 73 -1.82 -10.18 17.69
C ASN A 73 -2.87 -9.10 17.41
N CYS A 74 -3.15 -8.24 18.37
CA CYS A 74 -4.06 -7.11 18.13
C CYS A 74 -3.45 -6.11 17.18
N GLY A 75 -2.14 -5.91 17.32
CA GLY A 75 -1.34 -4.96 16.57
C GLY A 75 -1.40 -3.52 17.11
N ASN A 76 -0.30 -2.82 16.92
CA ASN A 76 -0.16 -1.40 17.21
C ASN A 76 0.54 -0.68 16.08
N VAL A 77 0.32 0.63 15.98
CA VAL A 77 0.98 1.52 15.03
C VAL A 77 1.56 2.71 15.78
N PHE A 78 2.74 3.14 15.37
CA PHE A 78 3.51 4.18 16.02
C PHE A 78 3.84 5.29 15.01
N ILE A 79 3.55 6.56 15.35
CA ILE A 79 3.92 7.71 14.55
C ILE A 79 4.99 8.49 15.30
N PHE A 80 6.05 8.82 14.59
CA PHE A 80 7.16 9.63 15.08
C PHE A 80 7.22 10.92 14.25
N PHE A 81 7.11 12.06 14.91
CA PHE A 81 7.15 13.36 14.25
C PHE A 81 8.55 13.68 13.73
N GLY A 82 8.62 14.34 12.59
CA GLY A 82 9.86 14.66 11.89
C GLY A 82 10.90 15.34 12.77
N SER A 83 12.16 15.37 12.29
CA SER A 83 13.32 15.91 13.03
C SER A 83 13.75 15.12 14.27
N ILE A 84 13.40 13.84 14.36
CA ILE A 84 13.97 12.94 15.37
C ILE A 84 15.44 12.59 15.05
N ASN A 85 16.19 12.19 16.05
CA ASN A 85 17.56 11.70 15.92
C ASN A 85 17.85 10.61 16.94
N GLY A 86 18.91 9.83 16.70
CA GLY A 86 19.34 8.76 17.58
C GLY A 86 18.33 7.63 17.68
N THR A 87 18.46 6.80 18.71
CA THR A 87 17.58 5.65 18.94
C THR A 87 16.30 6.06 19.65
N LYS A 88 15.16 5.64 19.11
CA LYS A 88 13.81 5.82 19.67
C LYS A 88 13.16 4.47 19.90
N ARG A 89 12.39 4.35 20.97
CA ARG A 89 11.64 3.14 21.33
C ARG A 89 10.16 3.35 21.07
N ALA A 90 9.53 2.39 20.43
CA ALA A 90 8.14 2.47 20.00
C ALA A 90 7.19 2.98 21.11
N ASP A 91 7.06 2.27 22.23
CA ASP A 91 6.10 2.63 23.28
C ASP A 91 6.48 3.85 24.12
N ALA A 92 7.75 4.24 24.13
CA ALA A 92 8.25 5.28 25.03
C ALA A 92 8.43 6.63 24.34
N ASP A 93 8.78 6.60 23.06
CA ASP A 93 9.24 7.79 22.35
C ASP A 93 8.35 8.16 21.14
N ALA A 94 7.38 7.30 20.76
CA ALA A 94 6.42 7.66 19.73
C ALA A 94 5.50 8.81 20.18
N ASP A 95 5.24 9.74 19.26
CA ASP A 95 4.37 10.90 19.51
C ASP A 95 2.89 10.49 19.49
N VAL A 96 2.55 9.50 18.67
CA VAL A 96 1.22 8.88 18.60
C VAL A 96 1.35 7.36 18.62
N ILE A 97 0.49 6.72 19.41
CA ILE A 97 0.32 5.25 19.42
C ILE A 97 -1.12 4.95 19.07
N LEU A 98 -1.34 4.25 17.95
CA LEU A 98 -2.65 3.76 17.54
C LEU A 98 -2.72 2.28 17.89
N ARG A 99 -3.80 1.85 18.57
CA ARG A 99 -3.93 0.48 19.11
C ARG A 99 -5.10 -0.25 18.48
N GLY A 100 -4.82 -1.47 18.03
CA GLY A 100 -5.85 -2.46 17.74
C GLY A 100 -6.59 -2.87 19.01
N GLN A 101 -7.76 -3.49 18.90
CA GLN A 101 -8.64 -3.72 20.05
C GLN A 101 -9.02 -5.18 20.29
N GLN A 102 -8.92 -6.05 19.31
CA GLN A 102 -9.31 -7.44 19.44
C GLN A 102 -8.18 -8.40 19.06
N ASN A 103 -8.29 -9.64 19.54
CA ASN A 103 -7.31 -10.69 19.22
C ASN A 103 -7.32 -11.02 17.73
N ASN A 104 -6.15 -11.05 17.12
CA ASN A 104 -5.91 -11.40 15.72
C ASN A 104 -6.53 -10.43 14.71
N ASP A 105 -6.74 -9.16 15.08
CA ASP A 105 -7.10 -8.09 14.14
C ASP A 105 -5.96 -7.76 13.20
N TYR A 106 -4.71 -7.96 13.66
CA TYR A 106 -3.51 -7.62 12.92
C TYR A 106 -3.47 -6.14 12.48
N PHE A 107 -3.95 -5.24 13.35
CA PHE A 107 -3.93 -3.81 13.12
C PHE A 107 -2.50 -3.31 12.86
N GLY A 108 -2.31 -2.55 11.78
CA GLY A 108 -0.98 -2.11 11.34
C GLY A 108 -0.25 -3.13 10.46
N SER A 109 -0.94 -4.14 9.92
CA SER A 109 -0.38 -5.03 8.90
C SER A 109 -0.10 -4.32 7.58
N SER A 110 -0.89 -3.30 7.25
CA SER A 110 -0.68 -2.37 6.15
C SER A 110 -0.95 -0.95 6.65
N ILE A 111 -0.10 -0.01 6.28
CA ILE A 111 -0.20 1.39 6.69
C ILE A 111 0.22 2.30 5.54
N ALA A 112 -0.40 3.48 5.45
CA ALA A 112 -0.02 4.51 4.49
C ALA A 112 -0.39 5.91 5.00
N SER A 113 0.18 6.96 4.39
CA SER A 113 -0.45 8.27 4.40
C SER A 113 -1.78 8.18 3.65
N ALA A 114 -2.79 8.88 4.12
CA ALA A 114 -4.05 9.10 3.42
C ALA A 114 -4.08 10.46 2.70
N GLY A 115 -2.97 11.21 2.75
CA GLY A 115 -2.92 12.62 2.33
C GLY A 115 -3.84 13.48 3.19
N ASP A 116 -4.22 14.65 2.69
CA ASP A 116 -5.20 15.53 3.36
C ASP A 116 -6.65 15.07 3.05
N PHE A 117 -6.98 13.87 3.58
CA PHE A 117 -8.27 13.21 3.34
C PHE A 117 -9.47 14.04 3.84
N ASN A 118 -9.29 14.77 4.94
CA ASN A 118 -10.37 15.58 5.52
C ASN A 118 -10.41 17.02 4.95
N GLY A 119 -9.34 17.51 4.33
CA GLY A 119 -9.20 18.87 3.75
C GLY A 119 -8.87 19.93 4.79
N ASP A 120 -8.17 19.59 5.89
CA ASP A 120 -7.80 20.55 6.94
C ASP A 120 -6.36 21.10 6.82
N GLY A 121 -5.60 20.62 5.83
CA GLY A 121 -4.25 21.06 5.53
C GLY A 121 -3.17 20.30 6.28
N LYS A 122 -3.49 19.17 6.90
CA LYS A 122 -2.56 18.20 7.47
C LYS A 122 -2.77 16.85 6.82
N ASP A 123 -1.71 16.08 6.73
CA ASP A 123 -1.83 14.73 6.24
C ASP A 123 -2.49 13.82 7.29
N ASP A 124 -3.30 12.89 6.81
CA ASP A 124 -3.99 11.87 7.58
C ASP A 124 -3.30 10.51 7.37
N VAL A 125 -3.62 9.52 8.18
CA VAL A 125 -3.08 8.16 8.00
C VAL A 125 -4.19 7.13 7.92
N ILE A 126 -3.95 6.09 7.11
CA ILE A 126 -4.82 4.92 7.00
C ILE A 126 -4.09 3.67 7.48
N VAL A 127 -4.79 2.84 8.25
CA VAL A 127 -4.26 1.63 8.88
C VAL A 127 -5.17 0.45 8.59
N GLY A 128 -4.64 -0.61 8.02
CA GLY A 128 -5.35 -1.86 7.75
C GLY A 128 -5.28 -2.83 8.92
N ALA A 129 -6.35 -3.60 9.09
CA ALA A 129 -6.51 -4.68 10.05
C ALA A 129 -7.29 -5.82 9.39
N TYR A 130 -6.61 -6.62 8.57
CA TYR A 130 -7.26 -7.63 7.73
C TYR A 130 -7.96 -8.76 8.50
N GLY A 131 -7.61 -8.94 9.76
CA GLY A 131 -8.20 -9.95 10.63
C GLY A 131 -9.40 -9.49 11.44
N ASP A 132 -9.74 -8.19 11.37
CA ASP A 132 -10.83 -7.59 12.13
C ASP A 132 -12.17 -8.26 11.86
N ASP A 133 -12.95 -8.46 12.92
CA ASP A 133 -14.22 -9.20 12.93
C ASP A 133 -15.47 -8.28 13.00
N ASN A 134 -15.33 -6.97 12.81
CA ASN A 134 -16.40 -5.98 13.02
C ASN A 134 -17.70 -6.28 12.25
N ASN A 135 -17.63 -6.88 11.07
CA ASN A 135 -18.79 -7.27 10.25
C ASN A 135 -18.87 -8.77 9.94
N GLY A 136 -17.95 -9.55 10.43
CA GLY A 136 -17.87 -10.99 10.17
C GLY A 136 -16.47 -11.50 10.45
N SER A 137 -16.33 -12.81 10.66
CA SER A 137 -15.01 -13.38 10.97
C SER A 137 -14.01 -13.12 9.85
N VAL A 138 -12.89 -12.42 10.18
CA VAL A 138 -11.86 -12.06 9.20
C VAL A 138 -12.43 -11.25 8.01
N SER A 139 -13.49 -10.46 8.25
CA SER A 139 -14.00 -9.54 7.22
C SER A 139 -12.99 -8.44 6.90
N GLY A 140 -12.20 -8.07 7.89
CA GLY A 140 -11.21 -7.02 7.84
C GLY A 140 -11.79 -5.62 7.96
N SER A 141 -10.93 -4.67 8.33
CA SER A 141 -11.27 -3.24 8.42
C SER A 141 -10.08 -2.37 8.07
N ALA A 142 -10.34 -1.11 7.75
CA ALA A 142 -9.35 -0.06 7.66
C ALA A 142 -9.79 1.16 8.46
N PHE A 143 -8.84 1.84 9.06
CA PHE A 143 -9.09 2.94 9.99
C PHE A 143 -8.33 4.18 9.54
N ILE A 144 -9.02 5.33 9.47
CA ILE A 144 -8.37 6.60 9.14
C ILE A 144 -8.36 7.47 10.40
N PHE A 145 -7.19 8.02 10.69
CA PHE A 145 -6.97 8.97 11.78
C PHE A 145 -6.52 10.29 11.20
N PHE A 146 -7.26 11.35 11.53
CA PHE A 146 -6.95 12.71 11.06
C PHE A 146 -5.73 13.28 11.77
N GLY A 147 -4.94 14.05 11.04
CA GLY A 147 -3.70 14.64 11.50
C GLY A 147 -3.87 15.59 12.70
N GLY A 148 -2.75 15.87 13.37
CA GLY A 148 -2.71 16.76 14.53
C GLY A 148 -3.08 16.13 15.87
N ILE A 149 -3.38 14.83 15.93
CA ILE A 149 -3.59 14.11 17.19
C ILE A 149 -2.26 13.76 17.87
N THR A 150 -2.28 13.49 19.15
CA THR A 150 -1.12 13.07 19.96
C THR A 150 -1.52 12.01 20.97
N GLY A 151 -0.50 11.31 21.51
CA GLY A 151 -0.70 10.30 22.55
C GLY A 151 -1.37 9.03 22.02
N THR A 152 -2.02 8.28 22.91
CA THR A 152 -2.59 6.97 22.55
C THR A 152 -4.04 7.07 22.11
N LYS A 153 -4.40 6.39 21.02
CA LYS A 153 -5.74 6.25 20.44
C LYS A 153 -6.07 4.78 20.22
N ASN A 154 -7.35 4.43 20.29
CA ASN A 154 -7.84 3.08 20.03
C ASN A 154 -8.62 3.06 18.71
N ALA A 155 -8.40 2.05 17.87
CA ALA A 155 -8.95 1.97 16.53
C ALA A 155 -10.49 2.12 16.50
N ASP A 156 -11.22 1.27 17.21
CA ASP A 156 -12.69 1.24 17.14
C ASP A 156 -13.39 2.44 17.76
N THR A 157 -12.71 3.21 18.61
CA THR A 157 -13.35 4.30 19.37
C THR A 157 -12.87 5.69 19.00
N ASP A 158 -11.62 5.81 18.54
CA ASP A 158 -10.97 7.09 18.34
C ASP A 158 -10.62 7.37 16.86
N ALA A 159 -10.78 6.38 15.97
CA ALA A 159 -10.62 6.63 14.53
C ALA A 159 -11.73 7.56 14.02
N ASP A 160 -11.36 8.48 13.14
CA ASP A 160 -12.28 9.44 12.53
C ASP A 160 -13.16 8.78 11.47
N VAL A 161 -12.60 7.79 10.77
CA VAL A 161 -13.31 6.94 9.81
C VAL A 161 -12.98 5.47 10.07
N ILE A 162 -14.02 4.63 10.09
CA ILE A 162 -13.89 3.17 10.15
C ILE A 162 -14.50 2.60 8.86
N LEU A 163 -13.70 1.92 8.07
CA LEU A 163 -14.11 1.25 6.85
C LEU A 163 -14.13 -0.25 7.14
N ASN A 164 -15.31 -0.87 7.16
CA ASN A 164 -15.47 -2.29 7.46
C ASN A 164 -15.65 -3.09 6.18
N GLY A 165 -14.92 -4.20 6.07
CA GLY A 165 -15.23 -5.25 5.10
C GLY A 165 -16.63 -5.80 5.31
N GLN A 166 -17.17 -6.53 4.37
CA GLN A 166 -18.59 -6.87 4.39
C GLN A 166 -18.88 -8.34 4.65
N SER A 167 -18.04 -9.24 4.17
CA SER A 167 -18.28 -10.66 4.27
C SER A 167 -17.16 -11.38 5.03
N THR A 168 -17.51 -12.54 5.56
CA THR A 168 -16.54 -13.38 6.27
C THR A 168 -15.44 -13.86 5.34
N GLY A 169 -14.20 -13.56 5.71
CA GLY A 169 -13.01 -14.04 5.00
C GLY A 169 -12.47 -13.13 3.91
N ASP A 170 -13.11 -11.98 3.63
CA ASP A 170 -12.71 -11.06 2.55
C ASP A 170 -11.34 -10.42 2.76
N ARG A 171 -10.92 -10.29 4.02
CA ARG A 171 -9.65 -9.64 4.40
C ARG A 171 -9.50 -8.21 3.89
N PHE A 172 -10.57 -7.43 3.96
CA PHE A 172 -10.52 -6.01 3.66
C PHE A 172 -9.48 -5.31 4.53
N GLY A 173 -8.69 -4.39 3.97
CA GLY A 173 -7.57 -3.76 4.68
C GLY A 173 -6.27 -4.58 4.64
N SER A 174 -6.17 -5.64 3.80
CA SER A 174 -4.91 -6.35 3.57
C SER A 174 -3.84 -5.45 2.93
N SER A 175 -4.24 -4.52 2.10
CA SER A 175 -3.43 -3.45 1.53
C SER A 175 -4.22 -2.16 1.59
N VAL A 176 -3.59 -1.06 2.00
CA VAL A 176 -4.17 0.28 2.06
C VAL A 176 -3.21 1.30 1.48
N ALA A 177 -3.72 2.31 0.77
CA ALA A 177 -2.92 3.39 0.21
C ALA A 177 -3.74 4.68 0.06
N SER A 178 -3.05 5.82 -0.09
CA SER A 178 -3.67 7.00 -0.69
C SER A 178 -3.98 6.70 -2.17
N ALA A 179 -5.10 7.18 -2.64
CA ALA A 179 -5.44 7.24 -4.06
C ALA A 179 -5.15 8.64 -4.66
N GLY A 180 -4.61 9.56 -3.83
CA GLY A 180 -4.52 10.98 -4.17
C GLY A 180 -5.90 11.59 -4.44
N ASP A 181 -5.96 12.73 -5.09
CA ASP A 181 -7.23 13.36 -5.51
C ASP A 181 -7.79 12.65 -6.76
N PHE A 182 -8.27 11.40 -6.55
CA PHE A 182 -8.79 10.52 -7.61
C PHE A 182 -10.06 11.08 -8.27
N ASN A 183 -10.90 11.76 -7.50
CA ASN A 183 -12.15 12.31 -8.00
C ASN A 183 -12.00 13.74 -8.55
N GLY A 184 -10.93 14.47 -8.21
CA GLY A 184 -10.66 15.84 -8.64
C GLY A 184 -11.39 16.89 -7.82
N ASP A 185 -11.74 16.63 -6.54
CA ASP A 185 -12.44 17.56 -5.68
C ASP A 185 -11.55 18.41 -4.75
N GLY A 186 -10.23 18.14 -4.78
CA GLY A 186 -9.21 18.85 -4.01
C GLY A 186 -8.94 18.26 -2.64
N LYS A 187 -9.44 17.07 -2.35
CA LYS A 187 -9.09 16.26 -1.18
C LYS A 187 -8.49 14.94 -1.63
N ASP A 188 -7.62 14.41 -0.83
CA ASP A 188 -7.10 13.07 -1.11
C ASP A 188 -8.13 11.99 -0.80
N ASP A 189 -8.12 10.94 -1.60
CA ASP A 189 -8.96 9.76 -1.50
C ASP A 189 -8.12 8.57 -1.01
N VAL A 190 -8.76 7.48 -0.60
CA VAL A 190 -8.05 6.26 -0.18
C VAL A 190 -8.54 5.05 -0.97
N ILE A 191 -7.63 4.09 -1.18
CA ILE A 191 -7.91 2.80 -1.77
C ILE A 191 -7.60 1.68 -0.78
N VAL A 192 -8.48 0.68 -0.70
CA VAL A 192 -8.37 -0.46 0.21
C VAL A 192 -8.59 -1.76 -0.55
N GLY A 193 -7.67 -2.69 -0.43
CA GLY A 193 -7.73 -4.02 -1.03
C GLY A 193 -8.39 -5.07 -0.14
N ALA A 194 -9.11 -5.99 -0.77
CA ALA A 194 -9.75 -7.17 -0.18
C ALA A 194 -9.51 -8.39 -1.10
N PRO A 195 -8.34 -9.03 -1.04
CA PRO A 195 -7.92 -10.02 -2.05
C PRO A 195 -8.73 -11.32 -2.05
N ASP A 196 -9.44 -11.62 -0.97
CA ASP A 196 -10.25 -12.83 -0.86
C ASP A 196 -11.77 -12.55 -1.03
N ASP A 197 -12.14 -11.30 -1.38
CA ASP A 197 -13.52 -10.92 -1.64
C ASP A 197 -14.11 -11.68 -2.83
N ASP A 198 -15.39 -12.04 -2.74
CA ASP A 198 -16.13 -12.81 -3.76
C ASP A 198 -17.37 -12.07 -4.29
N ASN A 199 -17.35 -10.74 -4.29
CA ASN A 199 -18.46 -9.86 -4.71
C ASN A 199 -19.09 -10.19 -6.06
N ASN A 200 -18.33 -10.70 -7.02
CA ASN A 200 -18.83 -11.10 -8.34
C ASN A 200 -19.22 -12.58 -8.42
N SER A 201 -19.37 -13.26 -7.31
CA SER A 201 -19.65 -14.70 -7.18
C SER A 201 -18.51 -15.61 -7.66
N ALA A 202 -17.30 -15.09 -7.81
CA ALA A 202 -16.09 -15.86 -8.08
C ALA A 202 -15.24 -15.90 -6.82
N ASN A 203 -15.11 -17.08 -6.21
CA ASN A 203 -14.44 -17.26 -4.92
C ASN A 203 -12.99 -16.79 -4.94
N GLY A 204 -12.64 -15.79 -4.09
CA GLY A 204 -11.32 -15.21 -4.01
C GLY A 204 -10.89 -14.47 -5.29
N SER A 205 -11.84 -13.92 -6.04
CA SER A 205 -11.49 -13.05 -7.18
C SER A 205 -10.81 -11.76 -6.73
N GLY A 206 -11.17 -11.32 -5.52
CA GLY A 206 -10.68 -10.10 -4.91
C GLY A 206 -11.36 -8.83 -5.39
N SER A 207 -11.27 -7.79 -4.60
CA SER A 207 -11.80 -6.45 -4.90
C SER A 207 -10.90 -5.37 -4.33
N ALA A 208 -11.01 -4.17 -4.87
CA ALA A 208 -10.46 -2.95 -4.30
C ALA A 208 -11.56 -1.88 -4.21
N PHE A 209 -11.51 -1.07 -3.18
CA PHE A 209 -12.54 -0.10 -2.85
C PHE A 209 -11.92 1.29 -2.69
N ILE A 210 -12.49 2.30 -3.36
CA ILE A 210 -12.04 3.69 -3.22
C ILE A 210 -13.12 4.46 -2.46
N PHE A 211 -12.67 5.22 -1.46
CA PHE A 211 -13.50 6.10 -0.65
C PHE A 211 -13.01 7.53 -0.84
N PHE A 212 -13.92 8.42 -1.24
CA PHE A 212 -13.60 9.82 -1.47
C PHE A 212 -13.45 10.59 -0.16
N GLY A 213 -12.52 11.52 -0.15
CA GLY A 213 -12.17 12.32 1.01
C GLY A 213 -13.32 13.11 1.63
N GLY A 214 -13.14 13.53 2.88
CA GLY A 214 -14.11 14.32 3.63
C GLY A 214 -15.27 13.55 4.28
N ILE A 215 -15.28 12.22 4.21
CA ILE A 215 -16.24 11.39 4.97
C ILE A 215 -15.80 11.22 6.43
N THR A 216 -16.73 10.86 7.29
CA THR A 216 -16.49 10.56 8.72
C THR A 216 -17.36 9.39 9.17
N GLY A 217 -16.98 8.81 10.33
CA GLY A 217 -17.73 7.71 10.97
C GLY A 217 -17.59 6.39 10.22
N THR A 218 -18.45 5.44 10.50
CA THR A 218 -18.35 4.07 9.99
C THR A 218 -19.02 3.90 8.62
N LYS A 219 -18.31 3.23 7.70
CA LYS A 219 -18.81 2.82 6.37
C LYS A 219 -18.57 1.31 6.19
N ASN A 220 -19.43 0.66 5.45
CA ASN A 220 -19.24 -0.71 4.98
C ASN A 220 -18.77 -0.69 3.52
N ALA A 221 -17.85 -1.54 3.15
CA ALA A 221 -17.18 -1.53 1.85
C ALA A 221 -18.17 -1.47 0.67
N ASP A 222 -19.05 -2.46 0.51
CA ASP A 222 -19.96 -2.55 -0.64
C ASP A 222 -21.02 -1.44 -0.70
N ALA A 223 -21.43 -0.91 0.43
CA ALA A 223 -22.49 0.08 0.49
C ALA A 223 -21.98 1.52 0.59
N GLY A 224 -20.74 1.69 1.01
CA GLY A 224 -20.17 2.98 1.36
C GLY A 224 -19.03 3.44 0.47
N ALA A 225 -18.43 2.55 -0.32
CA ALA A 225 -17.39 2.94 -1.27
C ALA A 225 -17.99 3.71 -2.45
N ASP A 226 -17.25 4.70 -2.93
CA ASP A 226 -17.61 5.51 -4.10
C ASP A 226 -17.27 4.78 -5.40
N VAL A 227 -16.20 3.97 -5.36
CA VAL A 227 -15.80 3.06 -6.46
C VAL A 227 -15.54 1.66 -5.91
N ILE A 228 -16.07 0.65 -6.59
CA ILE A 228 -15.78 -0.76 -6.32
C ILE A 228 -15.14 -1.34 -7.58
N LEU A 229 -13.93 -1.85 -7.44
CA LEU A 229 -13.17 -2.48 -8.51
C LEU A 229 -13.13 -3.98 -8.22
N ASN A 230 -13.79 -4.79 -9.02
CA ASN A 230 -13.88 -6.24 -8.81
C ASN A 230 -12.93 -6.99 -9.73
N GLY A 231 -12.19 -7.93 -9.17
CA GLY A 231 -11.49 -8.97 -9.92
C GLY A 231 -12.48 -9.83 -10.72
N GLN A 232 -12.02 -10.64 -11.64
CA GLN A 232 -12.90 -11.31 -12.59
C GLN A 232 -12.96 -12.82 -12.43
N SER A 233 -11.86 -13.47 -12.11
CA SER A 233 -11.79 -14.92 -12.01
C SER A 233 -11.51 -15.36 -10.58
N GLY A 234 -11.94 -16.56 -10.24
CA GLY A 234 -11.76 -17.08 -8.89
C GLY A 234 -10.29 -17.40 -8.60
N GLY A 235 -9.79 -16.86 -7.47
CA GLY A 235 -8.41 -17.08 -7.04
C GLY A 235 -7.40 -16.06 -7.51
N ASP A 236 -7.78 -15.07 -8.34
CA ASP A 236 -6.87 -14.06 -8.91
C ASP A 236 -6.27 -13.16 -7.82
N GLN A 237 -6.97 -12.99 -6.70
CA GLN A 237 -6.57 -12.11 -5.60
C GLN A 237 -6.34 -10.65 -6.03
N PHE A 238 -7.23 -10.11 -6.86
CA PHE A 238 -7.25 -8.69 -7.19
C PHE A 238 -7.39 -7.84 -5.93
N GLY A 239 -6.62 -6.77 -5.80
CA GLY A 239 -6.54 -6.00 -4.54
C GLY A 239 -5.55 -6.59 -3.53
N ARG A 240 -4.68 -7.53 -3.96
CA ARG A 240 -3.60 -8.07 -3.14
C ARG A 240 -2.63 -6.97 -2.70
N ASP A 241 -2.31 -6.06 -3.61
CA ASP A 241 -1.58 -4.84 -3.37
C ASP A 241 -2.26 -3.70 -4.11
N VAL A 242 -2.32 -2.51 -3.51
CA VAL A 242 -2.97 -1.33 -4.08
C VAL A 242 -2.10 -0.09 -3.84
N ALA A 243 -2.05 0.81 -4.82
CA ALA A 243 -1.31 2.06 -4.70
C ALA A 243 -1.94 3.16 -5.56
N SER A 244 -1.58 4.41 -5.28
CA SER A 244 -1.71 5.49 -6.28
C SER A 244 -0.80 5.20 -7.46
N ALA A 245 -1.24 5.51 -8.66
CA ALA A 245 -0.42 5.56 -9.87
C ALA A 245 0.01 7.00 -10.21
N GLY A 246 -0.33 7.98 -9.35
CA GLY A 246 -0.16 9.39 -9.67
C GLY A 246 -1.06 9.82 -10.82
N ASP A 247 -0.73 10.91 -11.50
CA ASP A 247 -1.40 11.35 -12.75
C ASP A 247 -0.78 10.62 -13.96
N PHE A 248 -1.00 9.29 -14.01
CA PHE A 248 -0.41 8.41 -15.02
C PHE A 248 -0.85 8.76 -16.47
N ASN A 249 -2.08 9.24 -16.61
CA ASN A 249 -2.61 9.61 -17.93
C ASN A 249 -2.33 11.07 -18.31
N GLY A 250 -2.01 11.96 -17.36
CA GLY A 250 -1.74 13.38 -17.56
C GLY A 250 -3.00 14.24 -17.66
N ASP A 251 -4.13 13.83 -17.03
CA ASP A 251 -5.39 14.57 -17.08
C ASP A 251 -5.62 15.49 -15.86
N GLY A 252 -4.69 15.49 -14.90
CA GLY A 252 -4.71 16.31 -13.69
C GLY A 252 -5.44 15.67 -12.51
N LYS A 253 -5.80 14.40 -12.59
CA LYS A 253 -6.34 13.60 -11.49
C LYS A 253 -5.39 12.45 -11.18
N ASN A 254 -5.39 12.02 -9.95
CA ASN A 254 -4.65 10.82 -9.60
C ASN A 254 -5.37 9.56 -10.13
N ASP A 255 -4.57 8.60 -10.55
CA ASP A 255 -4.97 7.28 -11.00
C ASP A 255 -4.59 6.24 -9.93
N VAL A 256 -5.11 5.01 -10.04
CA VAL A 256 -4.76 3.93 -9.11
C VAL A 256 -4.26 2.70 -9.87
N ILE A 257 -3.34 1.96 -9.23
CA ILE A 257 -2.85 0.68 -9.71
C ILE A 257 -3.17 -0.42 -8.70
N ILE A 258 -3.65 -1.56 -9.18
CA ILE A 258 -4.07 -2.70 -8.37
C ILE A 258 -3.40 -3.97 -8.89
N GLY A 259 -2.79 -4.73 -7.99
CA GLY A 259 -2.16 -6.01 -8.29
C GLY A 259 -3.11 -7.20 -8.11
N ALA A 260 -2.98 -8.19 -8.99
CA ALA A 260 -3.65 -9.49 -8.96
C ALA A 260 -2.62 -10.58 -9.25
N ARG A 261 -1.83 -10.94 -8.24
CA ARG A 261 -0.63 -11.78 -8.44
C ARG A 261 -0.90 -13.19 -8.95
N ASN A 262 -2.11 -13.69 -8.74
CA ASN A 262 -2.50 -15.04 -9.17
C ASN A 262 -3.30 -15.05 -10.47
N ASP A 263 -3.51 -13.88 -11.08
CA ASP A 263 -4.28 -13.75 -12.31
C ASP A 263 -3.66 -14.59 -13.45
N ASP A 264 -4.51 -15.23 -14.22
CA ASP A 264 -4.14 -16.12 -15.33
C ASP A 264 -4.69 -15.66 -16.70
N ASN A 265 -4.89 -14.33 -16.87
CA ASN A 265 -5.46 -13.71 -18.07
C ASN A 265 -4.84 -14.17 -19.38
N ASN A 266 -3.59 -14.54 -19.40
CA ASN A 266 -2.86 -15.02 -20.58
C ASN A 266 -2.95 -16.53 -20.80
N ALA A 267 -3.83 -17.24 -20.09
CA ALA A 267 -3.83 -18.70 -19.99
C ALA A 267 -2.51 -19.29 -19.45
N LEU A 268 -1.76 -18.49 -18.69
CA LEU A 268 -0.56 -18.85 -17.96
C LEU A 268 -0.92 -18.94 -16.48
N ASN A 269 -0.58 -20.04 -15.84
CA ASN A 269 -0.95 -20.28 -14.45
C ASN A 269 -0.17 -19.34 -13.51
N THR A 270 -0.89 -18.52 -12.72
CA THR A 270 -0.31 -17.56 -11.78
C THR A 270 0.78 -16.66 -12.39
N SER A 271 0.60 -16.21 -13.64
CA SER A 271 1.50 -15.22 -14.23
C SER A 271 1.39 -13.87 -13.56
N GLY A 272 0.20 -13.57 -13.03
CA GLY A 272 -0.14 -12.32 -12.41
C GLY A 272 -0.41 -11.19 -13.38
N SER A 273 -1.11 -10.17 -12.88
CA SER A 273 -1.42 -8.95 -13.64
C SER A 273 -1.48 -7.73 -12.70
N ALA A 274 -1.32 -6.54 -13.27
CA ALA A 274 -1.63 -5.29 -12.61
C ALA A 274 -2.58 -4.46 -13.50
N PHE A 275 -3.48 -3.71 -12.86
CA PHE A 275 -4.54 -2.99 -13.52
C PHE A 275 -4.50 -1.53 -13.12
N ILE A 276 -4.57 -0.60 -14.08
CA ILE A 276 -4.65 0.83 -13.83
C ILE A 276 -6.03 1.34 -14.20
N PHE A 277 -6.64 2.09 -13.29
CA PHE A 277 -7.90 2.78 -13.52
C PHE A 277 -7.67 4.28 -13.39
N PHE A 278 -8.09 5.02 -14.42
CA PHE A 278 -7.95 6.48 -14.44
C PHE A 278 -8.98 7.16 -13.54
N GLY A 279 -8.56 8.26 -12.94
CA GLY A 279 -9.34 9.03 -11.99
C GLY A 279 -10.68 9.55 -12.52
N GLY A 280 -11.57 9.91 -11.59
CA GLY A 280 -12.88 10.48 -11.89
C GLY A 280 -13.98 9.47 -12.24
N ILE A 281 -13.73 8.16 -12.17
CA ILE A 281 -14.77 7.14 -12.30
C ILE A 281 -15.56 6.96 -11.00
N THR A 282 -16.75 6.39 -11.09
CA THR A 282 -17.62 6.06 -9.95
C THR A 282 -18.32 4.73 -10.15
N GLY A 283 -18.87 4.19 -9.05
CA GLY A 283 -19.64 2.94 -9.06
C GLY A 283 -18.80 1.71 -9.31
N THR A 284 -19.41 0.60 -9.69
CA THR A 284 -18.74 -0.70 -9.81
C THR A 284 -18.11 -0.90 -11.19
N LYS A 285 -16.85 -1.35 -11.21
CA LYS A 285 -16.06 -1.69 -12.40
C LYS A 285 -15.50 -3.09 -12.29
N ARG A 286 -15.10 -3.66 -13.41
CA ARG A 286 -14.48 -5.00 -13.50
C ARG A 286 -13.06 -4.88 -14.06
N ALA A 287 -12.12 -5.57 -13.46
CA ALA A 287 -10.71 -5.50 -13.82
C ALA A 287 -10.46 -5.68 -15.33
N ASP A 288 -10.86 -6.81 -15.90
CA ASP A 288 -10.55 -7.11 -17.31
C ASP A 288 -11.35 -6.32 -18.35
N ALA A 289 -12.49 -5.76 -17.94
CA ALA A 289 -13.42 -5.11 -18.88
C ALA A 289 -13.33 -3.59 -18.86
N ASP A 290 -13.02 -3.01 -17.71
CA ASP A 290 -13.16 -1.58 -17.47
C ASP A 290 -11.82 -0.90 -17.10
N ALA A 291 -10.73 -1.65 -16.85
CA ALA A 291 -9.42 -1.05 -16.62
C ALA A 291 -8.91 -0.33 -17.88
N ASP A 292 -8.30 0.83 -17.68
CA ASP A 292 -7.73 1.63 -18.76
C ASP A 292 -6.41 1.05 -19.26
N VAL A 293 -5.65 0.42 -18.34
CA VAL A 293 -4.43 -0.33 -18.66
C VAL A 293 -4.45 -1.68 -17.94
N ILE A 294 -4.08 -2.73 -18.65
CA ILE A 294 -3.85 -4.07 -18.11
C ILE A 294 -2.41 -4.45 -18.39
N LEU A 295 -1.64 -4.69 -17.36
CA LEU A 295 -0.25 -5.12 -17.43
C LEU A 295 -0.21 -6.61 -17.07
N ASN A 296 0.19 -7.47 -17.99
CA ASN A 296 0.19 -8.92 -17.80
C ASN A 296 1.60 -9.48 -17.63
N GLY A 297 1.80 -10.35 -16.65
CA GLY A 297 2.99 -11.21 -16.57
C GLY A 297 3.11 -12.13 -17.76
N GLN A 298 4.28 -12.70 -18.02
CA GLN A 298 4.56 -13.44 -19.24
C GLN A 298 4.87 -14.91 -19.05
N SER A 299 5.18 -15.35 -17.84
CA SER A 299 5.49 -16.76 -17.59
C SER A 299 4.67 -17.32 -16.44
N ASN A 300 4.64 -18.63 -16.30
CA ASN A 300 3.92 -19.25 -15.18
C ASN A 300 4.65 -18.98 -13.87
N ALA A 301 3.90 -18.60 -12.84
CA ALA A 301 4.38 -18.37 -11.48
C ALA A 301 5.35 -17.19 -11.35
N ASP A 302 5.24 -16.19 -12.23
CA ASP A 302 6.01 -14.94 -12.10
C ASP A 302 5.54 -14.09 -10.91
N ASP A 303 4.29 -14.29 -10.46
CA ASP A 303 3.66 -13.48 -9.41
C ASP A 303 3.70 -11.96 -9.74
N PHE A 304 3.60 -11.59 -11.05
CA PHE A 304 3.59 -10.20 -11.49
C PHE A 304 2.39 -9.45 -10.90
N GLY A 305 2.61 -8.22 -10.41
CA GLY A 305 1.59 -7.49 -9.66
C GLY A 305 1.47 -7.95 -8.19
N GLY A 306 2.40 -8.76 -7.70
CA GLY A 306 2.48 -9.12 -6.29
C GLY A 306 2.78 -7.91 -5.40
N SER A 307 3.48 -6.90 -5.95
CA SER A 307 3.69 -5.57 -5.40
C SER A 307 3.56 -4.52 -6.50
N VAL A 308 2.91 -3.38 -6.20
CA VAL A 308 2.67 -2.26 -7.12
C VAL A 308 2.91 -0.92 -6.43
N SER A 309 3.42 0.08 -7.16
CA SER A 309 3.60 1.43 -6.64
C SER A 309 3.65 2.47 -7.77
N SER A 310 3.43 3.75 -7.45
CA SER A 310 3.88 4.83 -8.32
C SER A 310 5.40 4.90 -8.35
N ALA A 311 5.98 5.22 -9.49
CA ALA A 311 7.40 5.55 -9.63
C ALA A 311 7.63 7.08 -9.69
N GLY A 312 6.55 7.90 -9.59
CA GLY A 312 6.58 9.31 -9.91
C GLY A 312 6.88 9.54 -11.39
N ASP A 313 7.18 10.77 -11.78
CA ASP A 313 7.61 11.09 -13.15
C ASP A 313 9.08 10.67 -13.37
N PHE A 314 9.31 9.36 -13.46
CA PHE A 314 10.64 8.75 -13.54
C PHE A 314 11.39 9.14 -14.82
N ASN A 315 10.67 9.34 -15.92
CA ASN A 315 11.26 9.68 -17.21
C ASN A 315 11.33 11.20 -17.47
N GLY A 316 10.65 12.05 -16.67
CA GLY A 316 10.65 13.51 -16.77
C GLY A 316 9.75 14.06 -17.88
N ASP A 317 8.69 13.32 -18.28
CA ASP A 317 7.78 13.73 -19.36
C ASP A 317 6.53 14.47 -18.87
N GLY A 318 6.37 14.62 -17.57
CA GLY A 318 5.25 15.32 -16.92
C GLY A 318 4.05 14.44 -16.61
N LYS A 319 4.19 13.12 -16.71
CA LYS A 319 3.23 12.12 -16.26
C LYS A 319 3.89 11.20 -15.26
N ASP A 320 3.11 10.73 -14.32
CA ASP A 320 3.61 9.73 -13.39
C ASP A 320 3.73 8.35 -14.06
N ASP A 321 4.72 7.59 -13.61
CA ASP A 321 5.03 6.25 -14.08
C ASP A 321 4.66 5.23 -12.99
N VAL A 322 4.58 3.96 -13.34
CA VAL A 322 4.30 2.88 -12.37
C VAL A 322 5.40 1.85 -12.34
N ILE A 323 5.59 1.26 -11.17
CA ILE A 323 6.53 0.18 -10.92
C ILE A 323 5.77 -1.06 -10.46
N VAL A 324 6.11 -2.23 -11.00
CA VAL A 324 5.45 -3.51 -10.72
C VAL A 324 6.49 -4.58 -10.45
N GLY A 325 6.33 -5.30 -9.34
CA GLY A 325 7.17 -6.42 -8.95
C GLY A 325 6.65 -7.76 -9.45
N ALA A 326 7.57 -8.65 -9.78
CA ALA A 326 7.33 -10.04 -10.16
C ALA A 326 8.38 -10.92 -9.50
N ARG A 327 8.13 -11.29 -8.26
CA ARG A 327 9.13 -11.96 -7.40
C ARG A 327 9.50 -13.36 -7.84
N GLY A 328 8.62 -14.01 -8.59
CA GLY A 328 8.82 -15.36 -9.12
C GLY A 328 9.46 -15.41 -10.48
N ASP A 329 9.62 -14.25 -11.14
CA ASP A 329 10.14 -14.15 -12.49
C ASP A 329 11.57 -14.72 -12.63
N ASP A 330 11.83 -15.39 -13.76
CA ASP A 330 13.11 -16.03 -14.07
C ASP A 330 13.72 -15.56 -15.40
N ASN A 331 13.48 -14.29 -15.76
CA ASN A 331 13.91 -13.66 -17.02
C ASN A 331 15.38 -13.84 -17.37
N ASN A 332 16.26 -13.89 -16.38
CA ASN A 332 17.70 -14.10 -16.57
C ASN A 332 18.12 -15.58 -16.56
N SER A 333 17.17 -16.51 -16.62
CA SER A 333 17.37 -17.97 -16.52
C SER A 333 17.78 -18.45 -15.13
N GLU A 334 17.64 -17.60 -14.10
CA GLU A 334 17.86 -17.91 -12.68
C GLU A 334 16.52 -18.05 -11.98
N SER A 335 16.15 -19.27 -11.60
CA SER A 335 14.82 -19.59 -11.08
C SER A 335 14.45 -18.77 -9.82
N GLY A 336 13.33 -18.01 -9.90
CA GLY A 336 12.84 -17.17 -8.81
C GLY A 336 13.83 -16.06 -8.44
N SER A 337 14.60 -15.56 -9.38
CA SER A 337 15.47 -14.39 -9.14
C SER A 337 14.66 -13.13 -8.92
N GLY A 338 13.46 -13.09 -9.50
CA GLY A 338 12.55 -11.96 -9.47
C GLY A 338 12.95 -10.82 -10.40
N SER A 339 11.98 -10.00 -10.74
CA SER A 339 12.17 -8.83 -11.60
C SER A 339 11.27 -7.68 -11.18
N VAL A 340 11.64 -6.48 -11.59
CA VAL A 340 10.87 -5.25 -11.43
C VAL A 340 10.72 -4.59 -12.79
N PHE A 341 9.52 -4.12 -13.09
CA PHE A 341 9.14 -3.51 -14.36
C PHE A 341 8.65 -2.09 -14.12
N ILE A 342 9.11 -1.13 -14.93
CA ILE A 342 8.61 0.24 -14.93
C ILE A 342 7.92 0.48 -16.27
N PHE A 343 6.72 1.04 -16.20
CA PHE A 343 5.94 1.46 -17.37
C PHE A 343 5.71 2.96 -17.30
N PHE A 344 6.09 3.65 -18.39
CA PHE A 344 5.92 5.10 -18.49
C PHE A 344 4.47 5.49 -18.73
N GLY A 345 4.08 6.62 -18.14
CA GLY A 345 2.73 7.13 -18.18
C GLY A 345 2.18 7.40 -19.58
N GLY A 346 0.84 7.52 -19.67
CA GLY A 346 0.14 7.81 -20.90
C GLY A 346 -0.11 6.65 -21.84
N ILE A 347 0.24 5.43 -21.47
CA ILE A 347 -0.14 4.20 -22.23
C ILE A 347 -1.58 3.80 -21.92
N THR A 348 -2.20 3.02 -22.81
CA THR A 348 -3.55 2.46 -22.63
C THR A 348 -3.63 1.04 -23.16
N GLY A 349 -4.68 0.32 -22.76
CA GLY A 349 -4.97 -1.05 -23.20
C GLY A 349 -4.01 -2.07 -22.61
N THR A 350 -3.96 -3.27 -23.18
CA THR A 350 -3.22 -4.40 -22.63
C THR A 350 -1.74 -4.37 -23.03
N LYS A 351 -0.85 -4.56 -22.07
CA LYS A 351 0.61 -4.63 -22.22
C LYS A 351 1.14 -5.94 -21.62
N ARG A 352 2.33 -6.31 -22.01
CA ARG A 352 3.05 -7.50 -21.53
C ARG A 352 4.33 -7.06 -20.83
N ALA A 353 4.61 -7.61 -19.65
CA ALA A 353 5.74 -7.23 -18.85
C ALA A 353 7.07 -7.19 -19.63
N ASP A 354 7.49 -8.32 -20.18
CA ASP A 354 8.81 -8.42 -20.85
C ASP A 354 8.90 -7.70 -22.20
N ALA A 355 7.77 -7.46 -22.84
CA ALA A 355 7.77 -6.92 -24.22
C ALA A 355 7.52 -5.42 -24.28
N ASP A 356 6.77 -4.89 -23.33
CA ASP A 356 6.21 -3.54 -23.39
C ASP A 356 6.66 -2.65 -22.23
N ALA A 357 7.34 -3.19 -21.19
CA ALA A 357 7.91 -2.38 -20.11
C ALA A 357 9.05 -1.50 -20.65
N ASP A 358 9.12 -0.26 -20.18
CA ASP A 358 10.16 0.70 -20.57
C ASP A 358 11.48 0.40 -19.87
N VAL A 359 11.43 -0.11 -18.62
CA VAL A 359 12.60 -0.53 -17.85
C VAL A 359 12.32 -1.88 -17.20
N ILE A 360 13.30 -2.79 -17.30
CA ILE A 360 13.28 -4.09 -16.62
C ILE A 360 14.55 -4.20 -15.77
N LEU A 361 14.37 -4.49 -14.50
CA LEU A 361 15.44 -4.74 -13.53
C LEU A 361 15.33 -6.18 -13.06
N ASN A 362 16.35 -7.00 -13.30
CA ASN A 362 16.34 -8.43 -12.95
C ASN A 362 17.17 -8.70 -11.69
N GLY A 363 16.69 -9.59 -10.82
CA GLY A 363 17.47 -10.19 -9.76
C GLY A 363 18.70 -10.93 -10.33
N GLN A 364 19.71 -11.15 -9.50
CA GLN A 364 21.01 -11.67 -9.98
C GLN A 364 21.19 -13.17 -9.75
N SER A 365 20.53 -13.71 -8.74
CA SER A 365 20.74 -15.09 -8.33
C SER A 365 19.41 -15.82 -8.10
N ALA A 366 19.42 -17.11 -8.31
CA ALA A 366 18.25 -17.94 -8.04
C ALA A 366 17.76 -17.77 -6.60
N GLY A 367 16.45 -17.50 -6.46
CA GLY A 367 15.82 -17.32 -5.14
C GLY A 367 16.02 -15.96 -4.47
N ASP A 368 16.53 -14.95 -5.19
CA ASP A 368 16.67 -13.58 -4.64
C ASP A 368 15.31 -12.91 -4.41
N VAL A 369 14.27 -13.35 -5.11
CA VAL A 369 12.88 -12.81 -5.07
C VAL A 369 12.85 -11.27 -5.23
N PHE A 370 13.70 -10.72 -6.09
CA PHE A 370 13.76 -9.29 -6.35
C PHE A 370 12.41 -8.77 -6.85
N GLY A 371 11.92 -7.68 -6.27
CA GLY A 371 10.58 -7.17 -6.55
C GLY A 371 9.46 -7.73 -5.64
N ASP A 372 9.80 -8.45 -4.55
CA ASP A 372 8.81 -8.89 -3.54
C ASP A 372 8.16 -7.69 -2.83
N ALA A 373 8.93 -6.62 -2.62
CA ALA A 373 8.44 -5.34 -2.12
C ALA A 373 9.08 -4.19 -2.93
N ILE A 374 8.26 -3.24 -3.34
CA ILE A 374 8.66 -2.06 -4.11
C ILE A 374 8.02 -0.79 -3.53
N SER A 375 8.67 0.33 -3.76
CA SER A 375 8.13 1.65 -3.43
C SER A 375 8.69 2.67 -4.39
N GLY A 376 7.91 3.68 -4.70
CA GLY A 376 8.38 4.85 -5.44
C GLY A 376 9.46 5.60 -4.66
N ALA A 377 10.30 6.29 -5.39
CA ALA A 377 11.38 7.09 -4.82
C ALA A 377 11.07 8.61 -4.83
N GLY A 378 9.85 8.98 -5.16
CA GLY A 378 9.33 10.36 -5.17
C GLY A 378 9.61 11.11 -6.46
#